data_d3971fd18a6d82744330a23716e8dfa0
#
_entry.id   d3971fd18a6d82744330a23716e8dfa0
#
_cell.length_a   1.000
_cell.length_b   1.000
_cell.length_c   1.000
_cell.angle_alpha   90.00
_cell.angle_beta   90.00
_cell.angle_gamma   90.00
#
_symmetry.space_group_name_H-M   'P 1'
#
loop_
_entity.id
_entity.type
_entity.pdbx_description
1 polymer ?
#
loop_
_entity_poly.entity_id
_entity_poly.type
_entity_poly.pdbx_seq_one_letter_code
_entity_poly.pdbx_strand_id
1 'polypeptide(L)'
;FPTRRSSDLNAIMRKDLNDSLDTDKHRAADGILGPHHEKEASFYAIKEIWSPIYFERKEITKNFDGRLNIENRYHFTNTNKCSFSYQLKKLHFEKSDITKSIIAPDIKPHAKGFLQLQLPADWKDYDALYVTAKGVDGKEIFTWSFPITKYNGRINPPKLVRDDSTELFKAKTIDSIFFVSTYNIEYSFSNKTGKLVNVKRDNQTIPFNNGPVLCEGNAQ
;
A
#
# COMPACT_ATOMS: atom_id res chain seq x y z
N PHE A 1 -4.76 -25.52 13.63
CA PHE A 1 -3.41 -25.28 13.10
C PHE A 1 -2.56 -24.80 14.26
N PRO A 2 -1.36 -25.39 14.47
CA PRO A 2 -0.41 -24.77 15.34
C PRO A 2 0.02 -23.45 14.67
N THR A 3 -0.58 -22.37 15.10
CA THR A 3 -0.02 -21.06 14.88
C THR A 3 1.37 -21.10 15.49
N ARG A 4 2.42 -21.18 14.69
CA ARG A 4 3.74 -20.78 15.15
C ARG A 4 3.55 -19.41 15.75
N ARG A 5 3.86 -19.29 17.00
CA ARG A 5 3.55 -18.14 17.81
C ARG A 5 4.23 -16.92 17.22
N SER A 6 3.53 -15.80 17.18
CA SER A 6 4.15 -14.48 17.04
C SER A 6 5.31 -14.26 18.04
N SER A 7 5.44 -15.15 19.04
CA SER A 7 6.59 -15.24 19.92
C SER A 7 7.93 -15.51 19.25
N ASP A 8 7.93 -15.97 18.01
CA ASP A 8 9.17 -16.17 17.26
C ASP A 8 9.80 -14.83 16.85
N LEU A 9 9.02 -13.75 16.93
CA LEU A 9 9.46 -12.39 16.69
C LEU A 9 9.68 -11.59 17.98
N ASN A 10 9.16 -12.06 19.08
CA ASN A 10 9.42 -11.43 20.36
C ASN A 10 10.76 -11.93 20.90
N ALA A 11 11.62 -11.00 21.24
CA ALA A 11 12.79 -11.29 22.03
C ALA A 11 12.35 -12.03 23.31
N ILE A 12 12.72 -13.30 23.41
CA ILE A 12 12.42 -14.12 24.59
C ILE A 12 13.62 -14.02 25.52
N MET A 13 13.34 -13.66 26.79
CA MET A 13 14.35 -13.71 27.82
C MET A 13 14.70 -15.18 28.11
N ARG A 14 15.89 -15.59 27.73
CA ARG A 14 16.41 -16.95 27.93
C ARG A 14 17.10 -17.05 29.27
N LYS A 15 16.44 -17.68 30.25
CA LYS A 15 17.01 -17.93 31.58
C LYS A 15 18.24 -18.85 31.52
N ASP A 16 18.27 -19.77 30.59
CA ASP A 16 19.38 -20.65 30.32
C ASP A 16 20.65 -19.95 29.72
N LEU A 17 20.45 -18.71 29.24
CA LEU A 17 21.52 -17.86 28.70
C LEU A 17 21.70 -16.57 29.52
N ASN A 18 21.63 -16.67 30.85
CA ASN A 18 21.77 -15.53 31.79
C ASN A 18 20.84 -14.35 31.47
N ASP A 19 19.55 -14.61 31.26
CA ASP A 19 18.54 -13.62 30.93
C ASP A 19 18.89 -12.80 29.65
N SER A 20 19.66 -13.38 28.76
CA SER A 20 19.88 -12.75 27.46
C SER A 20 18.66 -12.83 26.56
N LEU A 21 18.50 -11.83 25.72
CA LEU A 21 17.46 -11.84 24.70
C LEU A 21 17.82 -12.86 23.61
N ASP A 22 16.96 -13.86 23.44
CA ASP A 22 17.01 -14.75 22.28
C ASP A 22 16.38 -14.06 21.09
N THR A 23 17.20 -13.55 20.22
CA THR A 23 16.77 -12.91 19.00
C THR A 23 17.47 -13.56 17.82
N ASP A 24 16.72 -14.09 16.87
CA ASP A 24 17.27 -14.49 15.58
C ASP A 24 17.65 -13.30 14.70
N LYS A 25 17.65 -12.12 15.30
CA LYS A 25 17.92 -10.84 14.63
C LYS A 25 17.00 -10.68 13.39
N HIS A 26 17.60 -10.46 12.22
CA HIS A 26 16.87 -10.29 10.95
C HIS A 26 16.53 -11.61 10.25
N ARG A 27 16.86 -12.75 10.84
CA ARG A 27 16.64 -14.09 10.25
C ARG A 27 15.29 -14.70 10.59
N ALA A 28 14.60 -14.18 11.60
CA ALA A 28 13.36 -14.76 12.13
C ALA A 28 12.09 -14.04 11.69
N ALA A 29 12.03 -13.57 10.47
CA ALA A 29 10.81 -12.98 9.89
C ALA A 29 9.78 -14.05 9.50
N ASP A 30 9.53 -15.03 10.36
CA ASP A 30 8.68 -16.19 10.09
C ASP A 30 7.21 -15.96 10.43
N GLY A 31 6.88 -14.80 11.01
CA GLY A 31 5.55 -14.47 11.48
C GLY A 31 4.63 -13.87 10.42
N ILE A 32 3.33 -13.97 10.68
CA ILE A 32 2.27 -13.28 9.94
C ILE A 32 2.07 -11.86 10.48
N LEU A 33 2.42 -11.67 11.74
CA LEU A 33 2.33 -10.41 12.49
C LEU A 33 3.70 -10.06 13.05
N GLY A 34 4.00 -8.78 13.10
CA GLY A 34 5.19 -8.27 13.77
C GLY A 34 5.12 -8.39 15.29
N PRO A 35 6.21 -8.06 16.01
CA PRO A 35 6.35 -8.28 17.46
C PRO A 35 5.32 -7.50 18.30
N HIS A 36 4.75 -6.44 17.78
CA HIS A 36 3.69 -5.66 18.43
C HIS A 36 2.30 -5.96 17.85
N HIS A 37 2.13 -7.11 17.19
CA HIS A 37 0.90 -7.53 16.50
C HIS A 37 0.52 -6.65 15.30
N GLU A 38 1.46 -5.87 14.77
CA GLU A 38 1.30 -5.15 13.52
C GLU A 38 1.17 -6.13 12.35
N LYS A 39 0.29 -5.78 11.42
CA LYS A 39 0.02 -6.61 10.24
C LYS A 39 1.11 -6.40 9.19
N GLU A 40 1.86 -7.43 8.90
CA GLU A 40 2.89 -7.42 7.86
C GLU A 40 2.35 -7.81 6.48
N ALA A 41 3.21 -7.76 5.45
CA ALA A 41 2.80 -8.09 4.08
C ALA A 41 2.24 -9.52 3.96
N SER A 42 2.84 -10.47 4.69
CA SER A 42 2.40 -11.87 4.78
C SER A 42 0.96 -12.02 5.29
N PHE A 43 0.55 -11.18 6.26
CA PHE A 43 -0.82 -11.14 6.75
C PHE A 43 -1.83 -10.83 5.63
N TYR A 44 -1.55 -9.82 4.82
CA TYR A 44 -2.44 -9.42 3.73
C TYR A 44 -2.47 -10.46 2.61
N ALA A 45 -1.33 -11.06 2.29
CA ALA A 45 -1.25 -12.14 1.31
C ALA A 45 -2.09 -13.36 1.73
N ILE A 46 -1.98 -13.78 3.00
CA ILE A 46 -2.77 -14.88 3.55
C ILE A 46 -4.26 -14.52 3.61
N LYS A 47 -4.59 -13.29 4.02
CA LYS A 47 -5.97 -12.79 4.04
C LYS A 47 -6.61 -12.87 2.66
N GLU A 48 -5.87 -12.55 1.59
CA GLU A 48 -6.35 -12.67 0.21
C GLU A 48 -6.52 -14.14 -0.21
N ILE A 49 -5.50 -14.98 0.02
CA ILE A 49 -5.51 -16.40 -0.38
C ILE A 49 -6.66 -17.17 0.28
N TRP A 50 -6.90 -16.89 1.56
CA TRP A 50 -7.97 -17.56 2.34
C TRP A 50 -9.31 -16.85 2.28
N SER A 51 -9.42 -15.81 1.46
CA SER A 51 -10.67 -15.08 1.28
C SER A 51 -11.79 -16.02 0.81
N PRO A 52 -12.97 -15.97 1.43
CA PRO A 52 -14.13 -16.74 0.97
C PRO A 52 -14.73 -16.20 -0.34
N ILE A 53 -14.25 -15.06 -0.82
CA ILE A 53 -14.56 -14.50 -2.13
C ILE A 53 -13.26 -14.46 -2.93
N TYR A 54 -13.27 -15.04 -4.12
CA TYR A 54 -12.11 -15.07 -4.99
C TYR A 54 -12.42 -14.41 -6.34
N PHE A 55 -11.54 -13.55 -6.80
CA PHE A 55 -11.60 -12.92 -8.12
C PHE A 55 -10.68 -13.65 -9.10
N GLU A 56 -11.25 -14.16 -10.19
CA GLU A 56 -10.47 -14.88 -11.23
C GLU A 56 -9.53 -13.93 -11.97
N ARG A 57 -9.93 -12.66 -12.15
CA ARG A 57 -9.15 -11.67 -12.87
C ARG A 57 -8.40 -10.78 -11.87
N LYS A 58 -7.12 -10.60 -12.11
CA LYS A 58 -6.26 -9.68 -11.35
C LYS A 58 -5.95 -8.37 -12.09
N GLU A 59 -6.30 -8.28 -13.37
CA GLU A 59 -6.06 -7.11 -14.20
C GLU A 59 -7.32 -6.71 -14.96
N ILE A 60 -7.51 -5.42 -15.16
CA ILE A 60 -8.54 -4.88 -16.03
C ILE A 60 -7.91 -4.26 -17.27
N THR A 61 -8.57 -4.41 -18.40
CA THR A 61 -8.11 -3.91 -19.69
C THR A 61 -8.89 -2.67 -20.10
N LYS A 62 -8.43 -1.95 -21.12
CA LYS A 62 -9.16 -0.80 -21.69
C LYS A 62 -10.58 -1.12 -22.17
N ASN A 63 -10.86 -2.41 -22.46
CA ASN A 63 -12.17 -2.89 -22.90
C ASN A 63 -12.96 -3.55 -21.74
N PHE A 64 -12.61 -3.19 -20.49
CA PHE A 64 -13.33 -3.69 -19.33
C PHE A 64 -14.75 -3.16 -19.32
N ASP A 65 -15.71 -4.05 -19.24
CA ASP A 65 -17.17 -3.80 -19.29
C ASP A 65 -17.80 -3.67 -17.89
N GLY A 66 -16.99 -3.62 -16.84
CA GLY A 66 -17.45 -3.59 -15.46
C GLY A 66 -17.77 -4.97 -14.88
N ARG A 67 -17.54 -6.06 -15.61
CA ARG A 67 -17.81 -7.42 -15.16
C ARG A 67 -16.59 -8.08 -14.54
N LEU A 68 -16.68 -8.45 -13.26
CA LEU A 68 -15.65 -9.19 -12.53
C LEU A 68 -16.16 -10.59 -12.21
N ASN A 69 -15.51 -11.61 -12.74
CA ASN A 69 -15.82 -12.99 -12.40
C ASN A 69 -15.33 -13.29 -10.99
N ILE A 70 -16.22 -13.90 -10.19
CA ILE A 70 -15.94 -14.27 -8.81
C ILE A 70 -16.35 -15.72 -8.54
N GLU A 71 -15.68 -16.34 -7.59
CA GLU A 71 -16.02 -17.63 -7.02
C GLU A 71 -16.42 -17.43 -5.56
N ASN A 72 -17.54 -17.98 -5.16
CA ASN A 72 -17.97 -18.06 -3.77
C ASN A 72 -17.34 -19.30 -3.12
N ARG A 73 -16.35 -19.10 -2.25
CA ARG A 73 -15.66 -20.18 -1.50
C ARG A 73 -16.23 -20.39 -0.10
N TYR A 74 -17.31 -19.71 0.26
CA TYR A 74 -18.05 -20.03 1.48
C TYR A 74 -18.63 -21.43 1.39
N HIS A 75 -18.76 -22.08 2.55
CA HIS A 75 -19.41 -23.41 2.65
C HIS A 75 -20.93 -23.31 2.81
N PHE A 76 -21.42 -22.23 3.44
CA PHE A 76 -22.84 -22.13 3.84
C PHE A 76 -23.48 -20.77 3.52
N THR A 77 -22.73 -19.82 2.96
CA THR A 77 -23.18 -18.44 2.79
C THR A 77 -23.27 -18.07 1.31
N ASN A 78 -24.43 -17.66 0.85
CA ASN A 78 -24.56 -17.04 -0.48
C ASN A 78 -23.98 -15.64 -0.48
N THR A 79 -23.44 -15.20 -1.61
CA THR A 79 -22.81 -13.86 -1.72
C THR A 79 -23.79 -12.71 -1.58
N ASN A 80 -25.10 -12.91 -1.77
CA ASN A 80 -26.14 -11.90 -1.51
C ASN A 80 -26.25 -11.51 -0.03
N LYS A 81 -25.64 -12.27 0.88
CA LYS A 81 -25.54 -11.94 2.32
C LYS A 81 -24.33 -11.04 2.62
N CYS A 82 -23.43 -10.86 1.66
CA CYS A 82 -22.29 -9.99 1.74
C CYS A 82 -22.64 -8.61 1.15
N SER A 83 -21.87 -7.60 1.48
CA SER A 83 -21.96 -6.30 0.82
C SER A 83 -20.71 -6.03 0.00
N PHE A 84 -20.90 -5.39 -1.15
CA PHE A 84 -19.83 -5.04 -2.06
C PHE A 84 -19.87 -3.55 -2.38
N SER A 85 -18.69 -2.97 -2.49
CA SER A 85 -18.51 -1.60 -2.97
C SER A 85 -17.29 -1.50 -3.85
N TYR A 86 -17.26 -0.50 -4.71
CA TYR A 86 -16.05 -0.16 -5.44
C TYR A 86 -15.66 1.29 -5.23
N GLN A 87 -14.37 1.56 -5.38
CA GLN A 87 -13.80 2.89 -5.36
C GLN A 87 -12.87 3.07 -6.56
N LEU A 88 -13.06 4.17 -7.30
CA LEU A 88 -12.13 4.62 -8.31
C LEU A 88 -11.22 5.67 -7.68
N LYS A 89 -9.91 5.45 -7.78
CA LYS A 89 -8.89 6.33 -7.21
C LYS A 89 -8.04 7.00 -8.26
N LYS A 90 -7.81 8.29 -8.05
CA LYS A 90 -6.80 9.07 -8.75
C LYS A 90 -5.62 9.30 -7.81
N LEU A 91 -4.45 8.81 -8.18
CA LEU A 91 -3.24 8.94 -7.35
C LEU A 91 -2.62 10.33 -7.46
N HIS A 92 -2.93 11.08 -8.51
CA HIS A 92 -2.56 12.48 -8.68
C HIS A 92 -3.77 13.39 -8.36
N PHE A 93 -3.53 14.45 -7.63
CA PHE A 93 -4.50 15.28 -6.88
C PHE A 93 -5.59 16.01 -7.68
N GLU A 94 -5.76 15.75 -8.95
CA GLU A 94 -6.65 16.53 -9.83
C GLU A 94 -8.11 16.09 -9.84
N LYS A 95 -8.43 14.92 -9.28
CA LYS A 95 -9.78 14.35 -9.37
C LYS A 95 -10.19 13.65 -8.08
N SER A 96 -11.42 13.90 -7.64
CA SER A 96 -11.96 13.28 -6.43
C SER A 96 -12.22 11.78 -6.64
N ASP A 97 -11.99 11.00 -5.59
CA ASP A 97 -12.33 9.58 -5.56
C ASP A 97 -13.85 9.36 -5.69
N ILE A 98 -14.24 8.33 -6.40
CA ILE A 98 -15.64 7.91 -6.52
C ILE A 98 -15.82 6.61 -5.74
N THR A 99 -16.78 6.57 -4.83
CA THR A 99 -17.18 5.34 -4.12
C THR A 99 -18.63 5.02 -4.40
N LYS A 100 -18.92 3.77 -4.78
CA LYS A 100 -20.30 3.29 -5.01
C LYS A 100 -20.50 1.88 -4.46
N SER A 101 -21.72 1.62 -4.02
CA SER A 101 -22.14 0.27 -3.67
C SER A 101 -22.42 -0.56 -4.93
N ILE A 102 -22.22 -1.88 -4.81
CA ILE A 102 -22.50 -2.85 -5.86
C ILE A 102 -23.65 -3.73 -5.37
N ILE A 103 -24.60 -4.04 -6.24
CA ILE A 103 -25.65 -5.01 -5.94
C ILE A 103 -24.98 -6.40 -5.81
N ALA A 104 -25.13 -6.99 -4.63
CA ALA A 104 -24.55 -8.29 -4.35
C ALA A 104 -25.27 -9.38 -5.19
N PRO A 105 -24.53 -10.17 -5.99
CA PRO A 105 -25.13 -11.26 -6.75
C PRO A 105 -25.51 -12.41 -5.83
N ASP A 106 -26.50 -13.21 -6.21
CA ASP A 106 -26.85 -14.44 -5.49
C ASP A 106 -26.06 -15.64 -6.03
N ILE A 107 -24.85 -15.82 -5.53
CA ILE A 107 -23.98 -16.95 -5.90
C ILE A 107 -23.95 -17.92 -4.73
N LYS A 108 -24.38 -19.16 -4.97
CA LYS A 108 -24.38 -20.23 -3.98
C LYS A 108 -22.96 -20.62 -3.55
N PRO A 109 -22.79 -21.26 -2.38
CA PRO A 109 -21.50 -21.82 -1.97
C PRO A 109 -20.87 -22.68 -3.05
N HIS A 110 -19.57 -22.55 -3.23
CA HIS A 110 -18.76 -23.26 -4.23
C HIS A 110 -19.13 -22.98 -5.70
N ALA A 111 -20.02 -22.02 -5.96
CA ALA A 111 -20.39 -21.65 -7.32
C ALA A 111 -19.62 -20.41 -7.80
N LYS A 112 -19.57 -20.28 -9.11
CA LYS A 112 -18.99 -19.13 -9.80
C LYS A 112 -20.10 -18.22 -10.32
N GLY A 113 -19.78 -16.94 -10.43
CA GLY A 113 -20.67 -15.93 -10.96
C GLY A 113 -19.89 -14.65 -11.27
N PHE A 114 -20.56 -13.51 -11.26
CA PHE A 114 -19.90 -12.24 -11.52
C PHE A 114 -20.51 -11.11 -10.70
N LEU A 115 -19.68 -10.11 -10.41
CA LEU A 115 -20.09 -8.79 -9.96
C LEU A 115 -20.20 -7.87 -11.17
N GLN A 116 -21.31 -7.13 -11.28
CA GLN A 116 -21.48 -6.10 -12.30
C GLN A 116 -21.29 -4.74 -11.65
N LEU A 117 -20.24 -4.04 -12.05
CA LEU A 117 -19.95 -2.69 -11.62
C LEU A 117 -20.61 -1.69 -12.58
N GLN A 118 -21.30 -0.72 -12.01
CA GLN A 118 -21.83 0.43 -12.78
C GLN A 118 -20.78 1.54 -12.82
N LEU A 119 -19.77 1.37 -13.68
CA LEU A 119 -18.69 2.31 -13.83
C LEU A 119 -19.19 3.59 -14.53
N PRO A 120 -18.73 4.78 -14.13
CA PRO A 120 -19.00 6.02 -14.88
C PRO A 120 -18.26 6.01 -16.21
N ALA A 121 -18.71 6.82 -17.18
CA ALA A 121 -18.13 6.86 -18.52
C ALA A 121 -16.63 7.22 -18.53
N ASP A 122 -16.21 8.01 -17.56
CA ASP A 122 -14.85 8.50 -17.37
C ASP A 122 -13.99 7.63 -16.44
N TRP A 123 -14.40 6.39 -16.16
CA TRP A 123 -13.66 5.49 -15.26
C TRP A 123 -12.20 5.25 -15.70
N LYS A 124 -11.93 5.35 -17.01
CA LYS A 124 -10.58 5.16 -17.58
C LYS A 124 -9.59 6.27 -17.21
N ASP A 125 -10.11 7.40 -16.74
CA ASP A 125 -9.28 8.53 -16.30
C ASP A 125 -8.72 8.33 -14.89
N TYR A 126 -9.17 7.29 -14.18
CA TYR A 126 -8.66 6.93 -12.86
C TYR A 126 -7.46 5.99 -12.97
N ASP A 127 -6.67 5.93 -11.90
CA ASP A 127 -5.44 5.14 -11.87
C ASP A 127 -5.67 3.73 -11.34
N ALA A 128 -6.61 3.57 -10.41
CA ALA A 128 -6.92 2.29 -9.79
C ALA A 128 -8.40 2.13 -9.47
N LEU A 129 -8.88 0.90 -9.61
CA LEU A 129 -10.17 0.43 -9.12
C LEU A 129 -9.93 -0.46 -7.89
N TYR A 130 -10.57 -0.12 -6.79
CA TYR A 130 -10.62 -0.95 -5.59
C TYR A 130 -12.01 -1.58 -5.46
N VAL A 131 -12.08 -2.85 -5.13
CA VAL A 131 -13.34 -3.55 -4.84
C VAL A 131 -13.25 -4.12 -3.45
N THR A 132 -14.17 -3.71 -2.57
CA THR A 132 -14.22 -4.17 -1.18
C THR A 132 -15.43 -5.09 -0.99
N ALA A 133 -15.19 -6.24 -0.37
CA ALA A 133 -16.25 -7.12 0.13
C ALA A 133 -16.27 -7.09 1.66
N LYS A 134 -17.49 -7.08 2.23
CA LYS A 134 -17.72 -7.24 3.67
C LYS A 134 -18.62 -8.44 3.90
N GLY A 135 -18.35 -9.16 4.98
CA GLY A 135 -19.12 -10.33 5.40
C GLY A 135 -20.48 -9.96 6.00
N VAL A 136 -21.21 -11.01 6.42
CA VAL A 136 -22.52 -10.89 7.08
C VAL A 136 -22.45 -10.06 8.37
N ASP A 137 -21.32 -10.12 9.05
CA ASP A 137 -21.01 -9.36 10.27
C ASP A 137 -20.59 -7.90 10.02
N GLY A 138 -20.60 -7.47 8.76
CA GLY A 138 -20.17 -6.13 8.34
C GLY A 138 -18.66 -5.91 8.33
N LYS A 139 -17.85 -6.90 8.74
CA LYS A 139 -16.40 -6.80 8.71
C LYS A 139 -15.87 -6.96 7.30
N GLU A 140 -14.77 -6.25 7.01
CA GLU A 140 -14.08 -6.38 5.74
C GLU A 140 -13.50 -7.78 5.57
N ILE A 141 -13.92 -8.45 4.48
CA ILE A 141 -13.31 -9.68 4.00
C ILE A 141 -11.96 -9.32 3.38
N PHE A 142 -11.99 -8.51 2.33
CA PHE A 142 -10.80 -8.02 1.64
C PHE A 142 -11.13 -6.84 0.73
N THR A 143 -10.09 -6.07 0.38
CA THR A 143 -10.15 -5.02 -0.65
C THR A 143 -9.14 -5.36 -1.74
N TRP A 144 -9.63 -5.75 -2.91
CA TRP A 144 -8.80 -6.02 -4.10
C TRP A 144 -8.54 -4.74 -4.87
N SER A 145 -7.32 -4.60 -5.37
CA SER A 145 -6.91 -3.49 -6.20
C SER A 145 -6.64 -3.95 -7.63
N PHE A 146 -7.18 -3.19 -8.58
CA PHE A 146 -7.01 -3.42 -10.01
C PHE A 146 -6.43 -2.15 -10.64
N PRO A 147 -5.18 -2.16 -11.12
CA PRO A 147 -4.63 -1.02 -11.82
C PRO A 147 -5.37 -0.79 -13.14
N ILE A 148 -5.78 0.46 -13.39
CA ILE A 148 -6.42 0.89 -14.64
C ILE A 148 -5.34 1.33 -15.63
N THR A 149 -4.41 2.15 -15.14
CA THR A 149 -3.28 2.60 -15.94
C THR A 149 -2.18 1.56 -15.85
N LYS A 150 -1.83 0.94 -16.98
CA LYS A 150 -0.62 0.12 -17.01
C LYS A 150 0.58 1.06 -16.90
N TYR A 151 1.18 1.08 -15.74
CA TYR A 151 2.54 1.57 -15.62
C TYR A 151 3.43 0.64 -16.44
N ASN A 152 3.77 1.04 -17.65
CA ASN A 152 4.70 0.33 -18.52
C ASN A 152 6.13 0.44 -17.95
N GLY A 153 6.37 0.03 -16.71
CA GLY A 153 7.69 -0.11 -16.09
C GLY A 153 8.66 1.09 -16.22
N ARG A 154 8.34 2.04 -17.06
CA ARG A 154 8.97 3.34 -17.11
C ARG A 154 8.09 4.27 -16.27
N ILE A 155 8.47 4.47 -15.04
CA ILE A 155 8.23 5.75 -14.42
C ILE A 155 8.83 6.72 -15.44
N ASN A 156 7.97 7.31 -16.29
CA ASN A 156 8.42 8.53 -16.95
C ASN A 156 8.69 9.43 -15.74
N PRO A 157 9.96 9.73 -15.44
CA PRO A 157 10.22 10.74 -14.41
C PRO A 157 9.33 11.91 -14.85
N PRO A 158 8.65 12.59 -13.90
CA PRO A 158 7.89 13.76 -14.25
C PRO A 158 8.78 14.50 -15.22
N LYS A 159 8.26 14.82 -16.44
CA LYS A 159 9.04 15.60 -17.40
C LYS A 159 9.57 16.72 -16.55
N LEU A 160 10.86 16.65 -16.25
CA LEU A 160 11.54 17.82 -15.72
C LEU A 160 11.28 18.83 -16.80
N VAL A 161 10.28 19.66 -16.62
CA VAL A 161 10.10 20.85 -17.41
C VAL A 161 11.43 21.55 -17.16
N ARG A 162 12.36 21.38 -18.09
CA ARG A 162 13.51 22.25 -18.17
C ARG A 162 12.91 23.60 -18.52
N ASP A 163 12.51 24.29 -17.48
CA ASP A 163 12.33 25.72 -17.56
C ASP A 163 13.76 26.23 -17.78
N ASP A 164 14.04 26.74 -18.97
CA ASP A 164 15.33 27.37 -19.33
C ASP A 164 15.60 28.66 -18.51
N SER A 165 14.78 28.95 -17.51
CA SER A 165 15.05 29.99 -16.53
C SER A 165 16.29 29.59 -15.71
N THR A 166 17.33 30.34 -15.85
CA THR A 166 18.68 30.16 -15.31
C THR A 166 18.77 30.18 -13.77
N GLU A 167 17.66 30.21 -13.03
CA GLU A 167 17.62 30.17 -11.57
C GLU A 167 16.88 28.93 -11.05
N LEU A 168 17.30 27.75 -11.47
CA LEU A 168 16.62 26.50 -11.08
C LEU A 168 16.75 26.18 -9.59
N PHE A 169 17.81 26.61 -8.92
CA PHE A 169 17.98 26.41 -7.50
C PHE A 169 19.00 27.37 -6.91
N LYS A 170 18.79 27.73 -5.65
CA LYS A 170 19.73 28.53 -4.84
C LYS A 170 20.29 27.64 -3.75
N ALA A 171 21.59 27.70 -3.55
CA ALA A 171 22.27 26.98 -2.50
C ALA A 171 23.00 27.96 -1.58
N LYS A 172 22.94 27.71 -0.27
CA LYS A 172 23.65 28.48 0.74
C LYS A 172 24.03 27.59 1.92
N THR A 173 25.11 27.91 2.57
CA THR A 173 25.49 27.28 3.83
C THR A 173 25.36 28.30 4.96
N ILE A 174 24.70 27.90 6.04
CA ILE A 174 24.62 28.70 7.27
C ILE A 174 25.01 27.76 8.40
N ASP A 175 26.07 28.07 9.11
CA ASP A 175 26.64 27.24 10.17
C ASP A 175 26.96 25.84 9.69
N SER A 176 26.27 24.83 10.27
CA SER A 176 26.46 23.44 9.96
C SER A 176 25.38 22.87 9.03
N ILE A 177 24.57 23.73 8.42
CA ILE A 177 23.45 23.31 7.55
C ILE A 177 23.65 23.85 6.13
N PHE A 178 23.53 22.97 5.17
CA PHE A 178 23.50 23.28 3.74
C PHE A 178 22.05 23.33 3.27
N PHE A 179 21.64 24.47 2.74
CA PHE A 179 20.31 24.71 2.23
C PHE A 179 20.33 24.68 0.71
N VAL A 180 19.37 23.99 0.13
CA VAL A 180 19.07 24.02 -1.31
C VAL A 180 17.61 24.38 -1.47
N SER A 181 17.33 25.47 -2.17
CA SER A 181 15.96 25.89 -2.46
C SER A 181 15.70 25.90 -3.96
N THR A 182 14.53 25.42 -4.33
CA THR A 182 14.04 25.43 -5.71
C THR A 182 12.56 25.76 -5.69
N TYR A 183 12.15 26.76 -6.46
CA TYR A 183 10.77 27.27 -6.42
C TYR A 183 10.28 27.53 -4.96
N ASN A 184 9.32 26.73 -4.50
CA ASN A 184 8.71 26.82 -3.18
C ASN A 184 9.18 25.74 -2.20
N ILE A 185 10.23 24.97 -2.55
CA ILE A 185 10.76 23.90 -1.70
C ILE A 185 12.17 24.28 -1.22
N GLU A 186 12.40 24.12 0.08
CA GLU A 186 13.71 24.27 0.72
C GLU A 186 14.11 22.94 1.37
N TYR A 187 15.27 22.45 1.01
CA TYR A 187 15.91 21.27 1.60
C TYR A 187 17.04 21.73 2.53
N SER A 188 17.15 21.13 3.69
CA SER A 188 18.22 21.38 4.66
C SER A 188 19.02 20.11 4.89
N PHE A 189 20.32 20.16 4.69
CA PHE A 189 21.23 19.03 4.90
C PHE A 189 22.24 19.37 5.99
N SER A 190 22.58 18.39 6.84
CA SER A 190 23.66 18.53 7.80
C SER A 190 25.02 18.44 7.11
N ASN A 191 25.86 19.46 7.21
CA ASN A 191 27.24 19.42 6.69
C ASN A 191 28.13 18.38 7.39
N LYS A 192 27.78 17.99 8.63
CA LYS A 192 28.55 17.00 9.39
C LYS A 192 28.26 15.56 8.95
N THR A 193 27.01 15.28 8.58
CA THR A 193 26.56 13.89 8.33
C THR A 193 26.07 13.67 6.90
N GLY A 194 25.93 14.71 6.10
CA GLY A 194 25.32 14.65 4.76
C GLY A 194 23.83 14.30 4.75
N LYS A 195 23.21 14.13 5.92
CA LYS A 195 21.80 13.69 6.01
C LYS A 195 20.86 14.85 5.77
N LEU A 196 19.73 14.57 5.12
CA LEU A 196 18.60 15.48 5.02
C LEU A 196 18.02 15.71 6.43
N VAL A 197 17.98 16.96 6.87
CA VAL A 197 17.51 17.35 8.21
C VAL A 197 16.07 17.84 8.16
N ASN A 198 15.71 18.58 7.11
CA ASN A 198 14.39 19.16 6.99
C ASN A 198 14.04 19.43 5.52
N VAL A 199 12.74 19.37 5.22
CA VAL A 199 12.19 19.85 3.96
C VAL A 199 11.03 20.77 4.26
N LYS A 200 11.00 21.92 3.63
CA LYS A 200 9.88 22.86 3.69
C LYS A 200 9.30 23.09 2.31
N ARG A 201 7.99 23.16 2.23
CA ARG A 201 7.26 23.62 1.05
C ARG A 201 6.34 24.77 1.45
N ASP A 202 6.41 25.88 0.75
CA ASP A 202 5.62 27.08 1.06
C ASP A 202 5.73 27.50 2.55
N ASN A 203 6.96 27.42 3.11
CA ASN A 203 7.28 27.62 4.55
C ASN A 203 6.66 26.58 5.52
N GLN A 204 5.92 25.58 5.06
CA GLN A 204 5.42 24.49 5.89
C GLN A 204 6.43 23.34 5.91
N THR A 205 6.75 22.85 7.09
CA THR A 205 7.64 21.69 7.24
C THR A 205 6.92 20.42 6.78
N ILE A 206 7.55 19.70 5.86
CA ILE A 206 7.12 18.35 5.47
C ILE A 206 7.76 17.38 6.47
N PRO A 207 6.99 16.50 7.13
CA PRO A 207 7.50 15.62 8.17
C PRO A 207 8.34 14.46 7.60
N PHE A 208 9.51 14.76 7.05
CA PHE A 208 10.53 13.78 6.72
C PHE A 208 11.46 13.61 7.93
N ASN A 209 11.16 12.70 8.82
CA ASN A 209 12.04 12.40 9.95
C ASN A 209 13.41 11.90 9.44
N ASN A 210 14.40 12.76 9.48
CA ASN A 210 15.82 12.46 9.15
C ASN A 210 16.10 11.95 7.72
N GLY A 211 15.13 11.99 6.81
CA GLY A 211 15.30 11.53 5.43
C GLY A 211 15.67 10.03 5.29
N PRO A 212 15.93 9.58 4.07
CA PRO A 212 16.41 8.22 3.85
C PRO A 212 17.80 8.05 4.46
N VAL A 213 17.94 7.04 5.31
CA VAL A 213 19.22 6.63 5.90
C VAL A 213 19.70 5.40 5.15
N LEU A 214 20.91 5.46 4.60
CA LEU A 214 21.58 4.25 4.13
C LEU A 214 21.86 3.38 5.37
N CYS A 215 21.16 2.28 5.49
CA CYS A 215 21.55 1.24 6.42
C CYS A 215 22.77 0.54 5.82
N GLU A 216 23.96 0.83 6.30
CA GLU A 216 25.12 -0.02 6.04
C GLU A 216 24.77 -1.39 6.63
N GLY A 217 24.37 -2.32 5.77
CA GLY A 217 24.38 -3.73 6.13
C GLY A 217 25.82 -4.08 6.44
N ASN A 218 26.10 -4.49 7.68
CA ASN A 218 27.37 -5.14 7.97
C ASN A 218 27.47 -6.34 7.03
N ALA A 219 28.17 -6.19 5.92
CA ALA A 219 28.66 -7.29 5.15
C ALA A 219 29.67 -8.01 6.06
N GLN A 220 29.23 -9.09 6.69
CA GLN A 220 30.08 -10.17 7.19
C GLN A 220 29.98 -11.36 6.26
#